data_1210cae40db55be4bf6e2010e318c6f9
#
_entry.id   1210cae40db55be4bf6e2010e318c6f9
#
_cell.length_a   1.000
_cell.length_b   1.000
_cell.length_c   1.000
_cell.angle_alpha   90.00
_cell.angle_beta   90.00
_cell.angle_gamma   90.00
#
_symmetry.space_group_name_H-M   'P 1'
#
loop_
_entity.id
_entity.type
_entity.pdbx_description
1 polymer ?
#
loop_
_entity_poly.entity_id
_entity_poly.type
_entity_poly.pdbx_seq_one_letter_code
_entity_poly.pdbx_strand_id
1 'polypeptide(L)'
;IVRSGCLNHSGFRPFYTKQEKQLALDNMERLGITHLAKRCYRELSGGQQQRVLLARALGATQKMLVLDEPVTGLDPKAQLELYELIAQLNRKDGITILMVSHDMEAAVKYASHVLHISKTPLFFGTKEDYLRSKIGQAYTGGTEA
;
A
#
# COMPACT_ATOMS: atom_id res chain seq x y z
N ILE A 1 4.88 1.08 17.33
CA ILE A 1 4.41 0.21 16.24
C ILE A 1 5.38 0.25 15.07
N VAL A 2 5.71 1.41 14.46
CA VAL A 2 6.58 1.47 13.27
C VAL A 2 7.92 0.74 13.47
N ARG A 3 8.57 0.93 14.60
CA ARG A 3 9.85 0.25 14.94
C ARG A 3 9.75 -1.29 14.91
N SER A 4 8.59 -1.87 15.15
CA SER A 4 8.44 -3.32 15.12
C SER A 4 8.58 -3.92 13.71
N GLY A 5 8.51 -3.11 12.66
CA GLY A 5 8.88 -3.54 11.30
C GLY A 5 10.35 -3.95 11.15
N CYS A 6 11.23 -3.36 11.95
CA CYS A 6 12.66 -3.65 11.91
C CYS A 6 13.05 -4.95 12.63
N LEU A 7 12.13 -5.66 13.31
CA LEU A 7 12.43 -6.87 14.06
C LEU A 7 12.99 -8.01 13.19
N ASN A 8 12.67 -8.04 11.91
CA ASN A 8 13.19 -9.03 10.98
C ASN A 8 14.72 -8.94 10.78
N HIS A 9 15.32 -7.79 11.12
CA HIS A 9 16.75 -7.53 10.95
C HIS A 9 17.51 -7.57 12.27
N SER A 10 16.82 -7.57 13.43
CA SER A 10 17.45 -7.32 14.72
C SER A 10 17.94 -8.56 15.47
N GLY A 11 17.63 -9.78 15.01
CA GLY A 11 17.97 -10.99 15.76
C GLY A 11 17.40 -10.95 17.19
N PHE A 12 17.96 -11.74 18.10
CA PHE A 12 17.49 -11.82 19.50
C PHE A 12 18.09 -10.69 20.37
N ARG A 13 17.71 -9.40 20.06
CA ARG A 13 18.20 -8.24 20.81
C ARG A 13 17.05 -7.52 21.49
N PRO A 14 17.18 -7.15 22.79
CA PRO A 14 16.12 -6.50 23.56
C PRO A 14 15.90 -5.02 23.20
N PHE A 15 16.82 -4.37 22.47
CA PHE A 15 16.76 -2.95 22.14
C PHE A 15 17.00 -2.66 20.66
N TYR A 16 16.25 -1.71 20.11
CA TYR A 16 16.45 -1.18 18.76
C TYR A 16 17.76 -0.42 18.64
N THR A 17 18.51 -0.68 17.58
CA THR A 17 19.73 0.05 17.23
C THR A 17 19.42 1.49 16.82
N LYS A 18 20.45 2.34 16.76
CA LYS A 18 20.31 3.71 16.23
C LYS A 18 19.84 3.69 14.77
N GLN A 19 20.36 2.75 13.96
CA GLN A 19 19.99 2.59 12.56
C GLN A 19 18.51 2.21 12.39
N GLU A 20 17.99 1.27 13.16
CA GLU A 20 16.58 0.87 13.13
C GLU A 20 15.65 2.01 13.57
N LYS A 21 16.07 2.81 14.55
CA LYS A 21 15.32 4.00 14.98
C LYS A 21 15.29 5.05 13.86
N GLN A 22 16.42 5.25 13.18
CA GLN A 22 16.49 6.19 12.06
C GLN A 22 15.64 5.72 10.89
N LEU A 23 15.74 4.44 10.47
CA LEU A 23 14.92 3.87 9.42
C LEU A 23 13.42 4.02 9.71
N ALA A 24 13.01 3.81 10.97
CA ALA A 24 11.61 4.03 11.34
C ALA A 24 11.17 5.49 11.20
N LEU A 25 12.04 6.44 11.55
CA LEU A 25 11.76 7.88 11.38
C LEU A 25 11.70 8.27 9.91
N ASP A 26 12.64 7.80 9.09
CA ASP A 26 12.68 8.05 7.65
C ASP A 26 11.40 7.52 6.97
N ASN A 27 10.95 6.32 7.35
CA ASN A 27 9.69 5.77 6.84
C ASN A 27 8.46 6.58 7.30
N MET A 28 8.47 7.11 8.53
CA MET A 28 7.41 7.99 9.00
C MET A 28 7.39 9.32 8.26
N GLU A 29 8.55 9.86 7.93
CA GLU A 29 8.69 11.09 7.14
C GLU A 29 8.17 10.89 5.71
N ARG A 30 8.59 9.82 5.03
CA ARG A 30 8.09 9.42 3.70
C ARG A 30 6.56 9.36 3.62
N LEU A 31 5.93 8.93 4.70
CA LEU A 31 4.47 8.78 4.78
C LEU A 31 3.76 9.98 5.42
N GLY A 32 4.49 11.07 5.72
CA GLY A 32 3.95 12.31 6.27
C GLY A 32 3.36 12.17 7.68
N ILE A 33 3.84 11.22 8.48
CA ILE A 33 3.29 10.89 9.82
C ILE A 33 4.28 11.09 10.96
N THR A 34 5.38 11.80 10.76
CA THR A 34 6.40 12.07 11.81
C THR A 34 5.79 12.74 13.04
N HIS A 35 4.81 13.64 12.83
CA HIS A 35 4.09 14.32 13.90
C HIS A 35 3.27 13.38 14.80
N LEU A 36 3.01 12.15 14.36
CA LEU A 36 2.28 11.13 15.10
C LEU A 36 3.18 10.23 15.96
N ALA A 37 4.51 10.44 15.95
CA ALA A 37 5.48 9.54 16.58
C ALA A 37 5.23 9.25 18.05
N LYS A 38 4.62 10.19 18.77
CA LYS A 38 4.30 10.10 20.21
C LYS A 38 2.83 9.79 20.50
N ARG A 39 1.97 9.73 19.46
CA ARG A 39 0.53 9.46 19.62
C ARG A 39 0.26 7.97 19.86
N CYS A 40 -0.80 7.67 20.61
CA CYS A 40 -1.30 6.31 20.72
C CYS A 40 -1.98 5.90 19.41
N TYR A 41 -1.73 4.68 18.95
CA TYR A 41 -2.30 4.17 17.68
C TYR A 41 -3.83 4.20 17.66
N ARG A 42 -4.47 3.93 18.81
CA ARG A 42 -5.93 3.92 18.93
C ARG A 42 -6.58 5.30 18.80
N GLU A 43 -5.81 6.36 18.96
CA GLU A 43 -6.28 7.76 18.82
C GLU A 43 -6.14 8.30 17.41
N LEU A 44 -5.58 7.51 16.50
CA LEU A 44 -5.34 7.89 15.11
C LEU A 44 -6.60 7.66 14.27
N SER A 45 -6.83 8.54 13.28
CA SER A 45 -7.84 8.28 12.25
C SER A 45 -7.50 7.04 11.43
N GLY A 46 -8.48 6.44 10.74
CA GLY A 46 -8.26 5.26 9.90
C GLY A 46 -7.14 5.45 8.89
N GLY A 47 -7.11 6.57 8.15
CA GLY A 47 -6.04 6.89 7.21
C GLY A 47 -4.67 7.04 7.87
N GLN A 48 -4.60 7.63 9.07
CA GLN A 48 -3.36 7.70 9.84
C GLN A 48 -2.90 6.33 10.31
N GLN A 49 -3.82 5.47 10.73
CA GLN A 49 -3.52 4.08 11.12
C GLN A 49 -2.95 3.29 9.93
N GLN A 50 -3.53 3.41 8.74
CA GLN A 50 -3.03 2.75 7.54
C GLN A 50 -1.62 3.24 7.16
N ARG A 51 -1.36 4.54 7.23
CA ARG A 51 0.00 5.09 7.01
C ARG A 51 1.01 4.56 8.03
N VAL A 52 0.62 4.39 9.30
CA VAL A 52 1.48 3.79 10.34
C VAL A 52 1.78 2.32 10.04
N LEU A 53 0.78 1.54 9.58
CA LEU A 53 0.98 0.15 9.17
C LEU A 53 1.89 0.05 7.95
N LEU A 54 1.72 0.93 6.97
CA LEU A 54 2.58 1.00 5.80
C LEU A 54 4.02 1.37 6.17
N ALA A 55 4.24 2.35 7.08
CA ALA A 55 5.55 2.69 7.61
C ALA A 55 6.23 1.50 8.31
N ARG A 56 5.44 0.72 9.03
CA ARG A 56 5.92 -0.52 9.66
C ARG A 56 6.35 -1.56 8.61
N ALA A 57 5.55 -1.76 7.58
CA ALA A 57 5.86 -2.70 6.50
C ALA A 57 7.14 -2.31 5.74
N LEU A 58 7.34 -1.01 5.47
CA LEU A 58 8.56 -0.48 4.88
C LEU A 58 9.81 -0.70 5.76
N GLY A 59 9.65 -0.82 7.07
CA GLY A 59 10.74 -1.21 7.98
C GLY A 59 11.17 -2.65 7.81
N ALA A 60 10.27 -3.53 7.34
CA ALA A 60 10.56 -4.96 7.14
C ALA A 60 11.12 -5.26 5.74
N THR A 61 10.78 -4.46 4.72
CA THR A 61 11.20 -4.66 3.34
C THR A 61 11.25 -3.34 2.57
N GLN A 62 12.17 -3.28 1.60
CA GLN A 62 12.30 -2.16 0.66
C GLN A 62 12.11 -2.60 -0.79
N LYS A 63 11.79 -3.88 -1.03
CA LYS A 63 11.68 -4.44 -2.38
C LYS A 63 10.24 -4.64 -2.84
N MET A 64 9.40 -5.21 -1.99
CA MET A 64 8.03 -5.54 -2.33
C MET A 64 7.11 -5.40 -1.11
N LEU A 65 5.95 -4.80 -1.34
CA LEU A 65 4.84 -4.73 -0.38
C LEU A 65 3.65 -5.52 -0.91
N VAL A 66 3.03 -6.31 -0.03
CA VAL A 66 1.76 -6.97 -0.28
C VAL A 66 0.71 -6.28 0.59
N LEU A 67 -0.30 -5.72 -0.04
CA LEU A 67 -1.36 -4.95 0.59
C LEU A 67 -2.71 -5.62 0.32
N ASP A 68 -3.41 -5.97 1.38
CA ASP A 68 -4.73 -6.59 1.32
C ASP A 68 -5.76 -5.54 1.75
N GLU A 69 -6.61 -5.12 0.79
CA GLU A 69 -7.68 -4.15 1.00
C GLU A 69 -7.24 -2.88 1.77
N PRO A 70 -6.15 -2.19 1.38
CA PRO A 70 -5.53 -1.17 2.22
C PRO A 70 -6.39 0.07 2.46
N VAL A 71 -7.44 0.28 1.67
CA VAL A 71 -8.32 1.47 1.75
C VAL A 71 -9.68 1.17 2.36
N THR A 72 -9.97 -0.08 2.70
CA THR A 72 -11.27 -0.49 3.24
C THR A 72 -11.57 0.25 4.55
N GLY A 73 -12.77 0.81 4.65
CA GLY A 73 -13.22 1.56 5.82
C GLY A 73 -12.68 3.00 5.94
N LEU A 74 -11.96 3.48 4.94
CA LEU A 74 -11.52 4.87 4.87
C LEU A 74 -12.57 5.75 4.16
N ASP A 75 -12.61 7.03 4.53
CA ASP A 75 -13.35 8.02 3.76
C ASP A 75 -12.73 8.25 2.37
N PRO A 76 -13.50 8.75 1.37
CA PRO A 76 -13.02 8.88 0.00
C PRO A 76 -11.74 9.70 -0.15
N LYS A 77 -11.56 10.74 0.66
CA LYS A 77 -10.35 11.57 0.63
C LYS A 77 -9.14 10.79 1.11
N ALA A 78 -9.28 10.10 2.25
CA ALA A 78 -8.20 9.28 2.81
C ALA A 78 -7.84 8.10 1.89
N GLN A 79 -8.82 7.51 1.17
CA GLN A 79 -8.59 6.50 0.16
C GLN A 79 -7.70 7.02 -0.97
N LEU A 80 -8.10 8.16 -1.57
CA LEU A 80 -7.34 8.79 -2.65
C LEU A 80 -5.90 9.10 -2.22
N GLU A 81 -5.74 9.74 -1.07
CA GLU A 81 -4.42 10.07 -0.52
C GLU A 81 -3.55 8.83 -0.31
N LEU A 82 -4.14 7.72 0.15
CA LEU A 82 -3.41 6.47 0.37
C LEU A 82 -3.00 5.80 -0.95
N TYR A 83 -3.88 5.78 -1.96
CA TYR A 83 -3.53 5.30 -3.30
C TYR A 83 -2.40 6.10 -3.94
N GLU A 84 -2.44 7.43 -3.85
CA GLU A 84 -1.37 8.28 -4.36
C GLU A 84 -0.04 8.03 -3.65
N LEU A 85 -0.08 7.82 -2.34
CA LEU A 85 1.09 7.50 -1.54
C LEU A 85 1.70 6.14 -1.97
N ILE A 86 0.87 5.10 -2.14
CA ILE A 86 1.28 3.79 -2.63
C ILE A 86 1.91 3.90 -4.04
N ALA A 87 1.28 4.68 -4.92
CA ALA A 87 1.81 4.93 -6.25
C ALA A 87 3.16 5.68 -6.23
N GLN A 88 3.38 6.59 -5.29
CA GLN A 88 4.67 7.25 -5.10
C GLN A 88 5.76 6.28 -4.63
N LEU A 89 5.47 5.40 -3.68
CA LEU A 89 6.40 4.36 -3.23
C LEU A 89 6.83 3.45 -4.39
N ASN A 90 5.92 3.12 -5.30
CA ASN A 90 6.25 2.36 -6.48
C ASN A 90 7.12 3.16 -7.46
N ARG A 91 6.68 4.37 -7.87
CA ARG A 91 7.33 5.14 -8.95
C ARG A 91 8.65 5.78 -8.54
N LYS A 92 8.73 6.32 -7.31
CA LYS A 92 9.92 7.05 -6.84
C LYS A 92 10.91 6.15 -6.13
N ASP A 93 10.41 5.23 -5.31
CA ASP A 93 11.26 4.38 -4.47
C ASP A 93 11.52 3.00 -5.10
N GLY A 94 10.89 2.68 -6.25
CA GLY A 94 11.06 1.42 -6.98
C GLY A 94 10.53 0.19 -6.23
N ILE A 95 9.64 0.38 -5.26
CA ILE A 95 9.07 -0.71 -4.49
C ILE A 95 7.99 -1.41 -5.33
N THR A 96 8.10 -2.71 -5.50
CA THR A 96 7.04 -3.50 -6.13
C THR A 96 5.83 -3.57 -5.21
N ILE A 97 4.65 -3.23 -5.73
CA ILE A 97 3.40 -3.28 -4.97
C ILE A 97 2.51 -4.39 -5.53
N LEU A 98 2.15 -5.34 -4.70
CA LEU A 98 1.08 -6.29 -4.96
C LEU A 98 -0.10 -5.92 -4.08
N MET A 99 -1.21 -5.49 -4.70
CA MET A 99 -2.39 -5.05 -3.96
C MET A 99 -3.60 -5.91 -4.33
N VAL A 100 -4.30 -6.39 -3.31
CA VAL A 100 -5.63 -7.00 -3.45
C VAL A 100 -6.67 -5.91 -3.20
N SER A 101 -7.63 -5.77 -4.10
CA SER A 101 -8.73 -4.80 -3.98
C SER A 101 -9.97 -5.29 -4.70
N HIS A 102 -11.12 -4.96 -4.16
CA HIS A 102 -12.41 -5.12 -4.84
C HIS A 102 -12.87 -3.81 -5.52
N ASP A 103 -12.17 -2.71 -5.31
CA ASP A 103 -12.38 -1.44 -6.01
C ASP A 103 -11.70 -1.48 -7.39
N MET A 104 -12.48 -1.86 -8.41
CA MET A 104 -11.97 -2.05 -9.77
C MET A 104 -11.54 -0.74 -10.41
N GLU A 105 -12.22 0.37 -10.14
CA GLU A 105 -11.87 1.67 -10.72
C GLU A 105 -10.51 2.14 -10.22
N ALA A 106 -10.31 2.10 -8.91
CA ALA A 106 -9.04 2.46 -8.32
C ALA A 106 -7.92 1.50 -8.72
N ALA A 107 -8.19 0.17 -8.73
CA ALA A 107 -7.21 -0.83 -9.16
C ALA A 107 -6.72 -0.54 -10.58
N VAL A 108 -7.63 -0.31 -11.52
CA VAL A 108 -7.27 -0.01 -12.91
C VAL A 108 -6.58 1.35 -13.03
N LYS A 109 -6.97 2.35 -12.25
CA LYS A 109 -6.34 3.68 -12.28
C LYS A 109 -4.85 3.63 -11.90
N TYR A 110 -4.49 2.86 -10.89
CA TYR A 110 -3.15 2.88 -10.29
C TYR A 110 -2.25 1.70 -10.69
N ALA A 111 -2.83 0.57 -11.12
CA ALA A 111 -2.07 -0.62 -11.50
C ALA A 111 -1.37 -0.47 -12.87
N SER A 112 -0.23 -1.13 -13.02
CA SER A 112 0.42 -1.39 -14.31
C SER A 112 -0.02 -2.74 -14.89
N HIS A 113 -0.28 -3.72 -14.04
CA HIS A 113 -0.76 -5.04 -14.41
C HIS A 113 -1.97 -5.42 -13.55
N VAL A 114 -2.86 -6.20 -14.11
CA VAL A 114 -4.08 -6.67 -13.45
C VAL A 114 -4.09 -8.19 -13.49
N LEU A 115 -4.31 -8.80 -12.31
CA LEU A 115 -4.67 -10.20 -12.17
C LEU A 115 -6.12 -10.24 -11.67
N HIS A 116 -7.05 -10.57 -12.55
CA HIS A 116 -8.45 -10.73 -12.19
C HIS A 116 -8.75 -12.18 -11.82
N ILE A 117 -9.19 -12.38 -10.60
CA ILE A 117 -9.51 -13.70 -10.05
C ILE A 117 -10.98 -13.73 -9.65
N SER A 118 -11.66 -14.84 -10.01
CA SER A 118 -12.93 -15.26 -9.40
C SER A 118 -12.67 -16.59 -8.68
N LYS A 119 -13.32 -17.67 -9.06
CA LYS A 119 -12.97 -19.02 -8.57
C LYS A 119 -11.67 -19.54 -9.20
N THR A 120 -11.36 -19.05 -10.39
CA THR A 120 -10.14 -19.32 -11.15
C THR A 120 -9.58 -18.00 -11.67
N PRO A 121 -8.29 -17.92 -12.06
CA PRO A 121 -7.76 -16.76 -12.76
C PRO A 121 -8.51 -16.55 -14.08
N LEU A 122 -9.07 -15.37 -14.28
CA LEU A 122 -9.84 -15.01 -15.47
C LEU A 122 -9.02 -14.17 -16.44
N PHE A 123 -8.08 -13.37 -15.93
CA PHE A 123 -7.20 -12.53 -16.74
C PHE A 123 -5.90 -12.26 -15.97
N PHE A 124 -4.79 -12.22 -16.71
CA PHE A 124 -3.52 -11.67 -16.24
C PHE A 124 -2.81 -10.95 -17.40
N GLY A 125 -2.45 -9.70 -17.20
CA GLY A 125 -1.78 -8.91 -18.23
C GLY A 125 -1.65 -7.44 -17.87
N THR A 126 -1.30 -6.61 -18.86
CA THR A 126 -1.21 -5.17 -18.67
C THR A 126 -2.59 -4.56 -18.40
N LYS A 127 -2.61 -3.39 -17.80
CA LYS A 127 -3.83 -2.62 -17.59
C LYS A 127 -4.54 -2.34 -18.93
N GLU A 128 -3.79 -1.98 -19.95
CA GLU A 128 -4.30 -1.66 -21.28
C GLU A 128 -5.00 -2.86 -21.92
N ASP A 129 -4.41 -4.05 -21.81
CA ASP A 129 -5.00 -5.29 -22.32
C ASP A 129 -6.24 -5.68 -21.50
N TYR A 130 -6.20 -5.44 -20.19
CA TYR A 130 -7.36 -5.67 -19.32
C TYR A 130 -8.56 -4.83 -19.74
N LEU A 131 -8.37 -3.53 -19.95
CA LEU A 131 -9.44 -2.61 -20.37
C LEU A 131 -10.05 -2.97 -21.73
N ARG A 132 -9.25 -3.57 -22.64
CA ARG A 132 -9.71 -4.06 -23.95
C ARG A 132 -10.41 -5.42 -23.86
N SER A 133 -10.19 -6.17 -22.80
CA SER A 133 -10.77 -7.50 -22.64
C SER A 133 -12.27 -7.43 -22.35
N LYS A 134 -13.01 -8.48 -22.73
CA LYS A 134 -14.45 -8.59 -22.40
C LYS A 134 -14.71 -8.52 -20.89
N ILE A 135 -13.80 -9.10 -20.10
CA ILE A 135 -13.88 -9.08 -18.64
C ILE A 135 -13.66 -7.67 -18.12
N GLY A 136 -12.61 -6.98 -18.55
CA GLY A 136 -12.35 -5.60 -18.15
C GLY A 136 -13.53 -4.70 -18.44
N GLN A 137 -14.08 -4.75 -19.65
CA GLN A 137 -15.25 -3.96 -20.05
C GLN A 137 -16.49 -4.25 -19.19
N ALA A 138 -16.72 -5.51 -18.82
CA ALA A 138 -17.85 -5.88 -17.97
C ALA A 138 -17.75 -5.34 -16.54
N TYR A 139 -16.55 -5.16 -16.01
CA TYR A 139 -16.32 -4.75 -14.61
C TYR A 139 -15.95 -3.28 -14.44
N THR A 140 -15.47 -2.62 -15.48
CA THR A 140 -15.14 -1.18 -15.45
C THR A 140 -16.25 -0.30 -16.04
N GLY A 141 -17.43 -0.89 -16.30
CA GLY A 141 -18.60 -0.22 -16.88
C GLY A 141 -18.21 0.53 -18.13
N GLY A 142 -18.05 -0.18 -19.27
CA GLY A 142 -17.51 0.33 -20.52
C GLY A 142 -17.60 1.86 -20.65
N THR A 143 -16.54 2.54 -20.29
CA THR A 143 -16.43 3.97 -20.53
C THR A 143 -16.34 4.09 -22.04
N GLU A 144 -17.45 4.43 -22.65
CA GLU A 144 -17.48 4.85 -24.05
C GLU A 144 -16.41 5.93 -24.24
N ALA A 145 -15.47 5.64 -25.13
CA ALA A 145 -14.45 6.57 -25.56
C ALA A 145 -15.09 7.64 -26.48
#